data_2c5ca2bef2add350d73a74ab1880eb14
#
_entry.id   2c5ca2bef2add350d73a74ab1880eb14
#
_cell.length_a   1.000
_cell.length_b   1.000
_cell.length_c   1.000
_cell.angle_alpha   90.00
_cell.angle_beta   90.00
_cell.angle_gamma   90.00
#
_symmetry.space_group_name_H-M   'P 1'
#
loop_
_entity.id
_entity.type
_entity.pdbx_description
1 polymer ?
#
loop_
_entity_poly.entity_id
_entity_poly.type
_entity_poly.pdbx_seq_one_letter_code
_entity_poly.pdbx_strand_id
1 'polypeptide(L)'
;MRKMVVRADDVGYTDVCNIGTFETITNGIVTSADIMLDAPGTEDALKRLKELPWISIGWPSHFWCSPVLPLEQVPTLVIPGTDRFRHDLTTADDVNAEELEAECHTQMKRCVRLLGRVPDTTDLTNVESVFNRVKRKICDDYGIVYHFATKGGRTGVTYPLDRWKERNIYIPAPTNAYKEIETDSITAQRERYDPVKYYTEDPDKMLELPDDVIFEQSWHPGYVDYFVYKQGDYGPHAKEFSSVRTEDVAALTSPVLRQWIRVHKIELINFRDALYGTHEYQNYLRSIDSDLYVGNM
;
A
#
# COMPACT_ATOMS: atom_id res chain seq x y z
N MET A 1 2.29 2.47 -24.48
CA MET A 1 3.42 2.25 -23.53
C MET A 1 2.85 1.63 -22.28
N ARG A 2 3.44 0.56 -21.76
CA ARG A 2 2.99 -0.12 -20.53
C ARG A 2 3.11 0.81 -19.35
N LYS A 3 2.13 0.76 -18.45
CA LYS A 3 2.08 1.61 -17.28
C LYS A 3 2.18 0.78 -16.00
N MET A 4 2.92 1.28 -15.03
CA MET A 4 3.11 0.59 -13.76
C MET A 4 2.95 1.54 -12.59
N VAL A 5 2.16 1.11 -11.61
CA VAL A 5 2.09 1.67 -10.26
C VAL A 5 2.94 0.78 -9.34
N VAL A 6 3.85 1.37 -8.61
CA VAL A 6 4.62 0.70 -7.56
C VAL A 6 4.18 1.27 -6.22
N ARG A 7 3.52 0.44 -5.40
CA ARG A 7 2.96 0.85 -4.13
C ARG A 7 3.82 0.34 -2.97
N ALA A 8 4.11 1.22 -2.03
CA ALA A 8 4.63 0.85 -0.73
C ALA A 8 3.47 0.69 0.25
N ASP A 9 3.27 -0.51 0.78
CA ASP A 9 2.27 -0.80 1.80
C ASP A 9 2.86 -0.63 3.21
N ASP A 10 1.99 -0.52 4.22
CA ASP A 10 2.32 -0.36 5.64
C ASP A 10 3.16 0.89 5.96
N VAL A 11 3.03 1.95 5.18
CA VAL A 11 3.70 3.22 5.46
C VAL A 11 3.17 3.82 6.75
N GLY A 12 4.06 4.22 7.65
CA GLY A 12 3.68 4.74 8.96
C GLY A 12 3.79 3.71 10.08
N TYR A 13 4.31 2.53 9.85
CA TYR A 13 4.47 1.50 10.89
C TYR A 13 5.24 2.06 12.09
N THR A 14 6.47 2.53 11.87
CA THR A 14 7.31 3.24 12.85
C THR A 14 8.17 4.27 12.14
N ASP A 15 8.75 5.20 12.90
CA ASP A 15 9.68 6.18 12.33
C ASP A 15 10.90 5.50 11.69
N VAL A 16 11.38 4.39 12.27
CA VAL A 16 12.50 3.60 11.70
C VAL A 16 12.07 2.91 10.38
N CYS A 17 10.90 2.30 10.36
CA CYS A 17 10.35 1.69 9.15
C CYS A 17 10.19 2.74 8.04
N ASN A 18 9.68 3.92 8.38
CA ASN A 18 9.51 5.03 7.46
C ASN A 18 10.81 5.44 6.78
N ILE A 19 11.96 5.40 7.45
CA ILE A 19 13.26 5.76 6.83
C ILE A 19 13.48 4.93 5.57
N GLY A 20 13.34 3.62 5.65
CA GLY A 20 13.51 2.73 4.49
C GLY A 20 12.41 2.95 3.43
N THR A 21 11.16 3.09 3.84
CA THR A 21 10.05 3.36 2.91
C THR A 21 10.28 4.64 2.12
N PHE A 22 10.63 5.74 2.80
CA PHE A 22 10.85 7.02 2.14
C PHE A 22 12.11 7.05 1.27
N GLU A 23 13.10 6.20 1.55
CA GLU A 23 14.22 5.98 0.63
C GLU A 23 13.76 5.45 -0.72
N THR A 24 12.82 4.49 -0.72
CA THR A 24 12.26 3.94 -1.97
C THR A 24 11.37 4.92 -2.73
N ILE A 25 10.75 5.86 -2.04
CA ILE A 25 9.96 6.94 -2.65
C ILE A 25 10.86 8.02 -3.27
N THR A 26 11.92 8.43 -2.56
CA THR A 26 12.77 9.56 -2.99
C THR A 26 13.88 9.15 -3.94
N ASN A 27 14.47 7.97 -3.75
CA ASN A 27 15.61 7.49 -4.52
C ASN A 27 15.30 6.28 -5.39
N GLY A 28 14.11 5.70 -5.23
CA GLY A 28 13.69 4.48 -5.91
C GLY A 28 12.62 4.70 -6.97
N ILE A 29 11.74 3.72 -7.06
CA ILE A 29 10.68 3.63 -8.08
C ILE A 29 9.25 3.66 -7.51
N VAL A 30 9.09 3.84 -6.21
CA VAL A 30 7.77 3.88 -5.57
C VAL A 30 7.00 5.12 -6.00
N THR A 31 5.76 4.93 -6.41
CA THR A 31 4.87 5.97 -6.94
C THR A 31 3.64 6.23 -6.08
N SER A 32 3.34 5.29 -5.18
CA SER A 32 2.14 5.31 -4.33
C SER A 32 2.48 4.75 -2.95
N ALA A 33 1.74 5.17 -1.92
CA ALA A 33 1.98 4.78 -0.53
C ALA A 33 0.66 4.48 0.19
N ASP A 34 0.51 3.28 0.74
CA ASP A 34 -0.60 2.93 1.62
C ASP A 34 -0.25 3.27 3.06
N ILE A 35 -0.97 4.25 3.63
CA ILE A 35 -0.67 4.83 4.93
C ILE A 35 -1.50 4.19 6.04
N MET A 36 -0.83 3.56 7.01
CA MET A 36 -1.45 3.12 8.26
C MET A 36 -1.75 4.34 9.13
N LEU A 37 -3.05 4.57 9.41
CA LEU A 37 -3.48 5.71 10.23
C LEU A 37 -3.59 5.39 11.72
N ASP A 38 -3.34 4.13 12.07
CA ASP A 38 -3.44 3.52 13.39
C ASP A 38 -2.08 3.15 14.01
N ALA A 39 -0.97 3.48 13.34
CA ALA A 39 0.36 3.03 13.72
C ALA A 39 1.23 4.13 14.37
N PRO A 40 2.28 3.76 15.12
CA PRO A 40 3.14 4.71 15.82
C PRO A 40 3.84 5.73 14.91
N GLY A 41 4.29 5.32 13.72
CA GLY A 41 5.00 6.19 12.77
C GLY A 41 4.08 6.98 11.83
N THR A 42 2.76 6.91 12.01
CA THR A 42 1.78 7.61 11.16
C THR A 42 2.05 9.11 11.03
N GLU A 43 2.36 9.77 12.14
CA GLU A 43 2.55 11.23 12.14
C GLU A 43 3.80 11.65 11.37
N ASP A 44 4.91 10.94 11.54
CA ASP A 44 6.14 11.15 10.77
C ASP A 44 5.88 10.92 9.28
N ALA A 45 5.22 9.80 8.93
CA ALA A 45 4.90 9.48 7.54
C ALA A 45 4.02 10.54 6.88
N LEU A 46 2.93 10.98 7.52
CA LEU A 46 2.03 11.99 6.96
C LEU A 46 2.72 13.35 6.77
N LYS A 47 3.60 13.75 7.70
CA LYS A 47 4.41 14.96 7.56
C LYS A 47 5.36 14.89 6.36
N ARG A 48 6.04 13.76 6.16
CA ARG A 48 6.92 13.54 5.00
C ARG A 48 6.12 13.50 3.69
N LEU A 49 5.00 12.77 3.65
CA LEU A 49 4.13 12.67 2.47
C LEU A 49 3.53 14.02 2.05
N LYS A 50 3.33 14.95 2.98
CA LYS A 50 2.87 16.30 2.70
C LYS A 50 3.82 17.07 1.78
N GLU A 51 5.11 16.80 1.87
CA GLU A 51 6.17 17.42 1.03
C GLU A 51 6.33 16.69 -0.32
N LEU A 52 5.57 15.61 -0.56
CA LEU A 52 5.66 14.76 -1.75
C LEU A 52 4.30 14.69 -2.48
N PRO A 53 3.78 15.82 -3.00
CA PRO A 53 2.42 15.88 -3.55
C PRO A 53 2.20 14.98 -4.77
N TRP A 54 3.27 14.55 -5.44
CA TRP A 54 3.23 13.63 -6.58
C TRP A 54 3.06 12.15 -6.19
N ILE A 55 3.10 11.82 -4.90
CA ILE A 55 2.80 10.47 -4.42
C ILE A 55 1.30 10.35 -4.15
N SER A 56 0.65 9.34 -4.72
CA SER A 56 -0.72 9.01 -4.34
C SER A 56 -0.74 8.25 -3.02
N ILE A 57 -1.83 8.43 -2.28
CA ILE A 57 -1.97 7.89 -0.92
C ILE A 57 -3.12 6.89 -0.91
N GLY A 58 -2.84 5.68 -0.44
CA GLY A 58 -3.85 4.67 -0.14
C GLY A 58 -4.17 4.59 1.35
N TRP A 59 -5.29 3.97 1.68
CA TRP A 59 -5.71 3.62 3.04
C TRP A 59 -5.86 2.10 3.12
N PRO A 60 -5.04 1.39 3.92
CA PRO A 60 -5.02 -0.07 3.95
C PRO A 60 -6.38 -0.71 4.20
N SER A 61 -6.59 -1.91 3.69
CA SER A 61 -7.81 -2.71 3.88
C SER A 61 -7.97 -3.28 5.30
N HIS A 62 -7.03 -3.03 6.18
CA HIS A 62 -6.97 -3.58 7.54
C HIS A 62 -6.53 -2.52 8.55
N PHE A 63 -6.77 -2.80 9.82
CA PHE A 63 -6.22 -2.07 10.97
C PHE A 63 -5.44 -3.07 11.83
N TRP A 64 -4.19 -2.79 12.13
CA TRP A 64 -3.30 -3.75 12.80
C TRP A 64 -2.67 -3.25 14.09
N CYS A 65 -2.64 -1.94 14.29
CA CYS A 65 -1.98 -1.39 15.46
C CYS A 65 -3.00 -1.02 16.54
N SER A 66 -3.16 0.24 16.83
CA SER A 66 -3.99 0.70 17.94
C SER A 66 -5.02 1.72 17.46
N PRO A 67 -6.23 1.73 18.00
CA PRO A 67 -7.21 2.75 17.71
C PRO A 67 -6.66 4.17 17.98
N VAL A 68 -7.11 5.12 17.18
CA VAL A 68 -6.86 6.55 17.42
C VAL A 68 -7.81 7.07 18.51
N LEU A 69 -9.00 6.49 18.58
CA LEU A 69 -9.95 6.78 19.67
C LEU A 69 -9.51 6.12 21.00
N PRO A 70 -9.91 6.68 22.14
CA PRO A 70 -9.77 6.03 23.44
C PRO A 70 -10.41 4.63 23.44
N LEU A 71 -9.74 3.65 24.07
CA LEU A 71 -10.14 2.22 24.05
C LEU A 71 -11.56 2.00 24.59
N GLU A 72 -11.97 2.78 25.57
CA GLU A 72 -13.32 2.73 26.15
C GLU A 72 -14.44 3.14 25.18
N GLN A 73 -14.10 3.80 24.09
CA GLN A 73 -15.05 4.19 23.05
C GLN A 73 -15.16 3.15 21.93
N VAL A 74 -14.24 2.20 21.85
CA VAL A 74 -14.17 1.22 20.78
C VAL A 74 -13.89 -0.21 21.31
N PRO A 75 -14.57 -0.66 22.37
CA PRO A 75 -14.27 -1.92 23.03
C PRO A 75 -14.47 -3.15 22.15
N THR A 76 -15.33 -3.10 21.12
CA THR A 76 -15.54 -4.25 20.23
C THR A 76 -14.47 -4.36 19.14
N LEU A 77 -13.68 -3.31 18.92
CA LEU A 77 -12.64 -3.28 17.89
C LEU A 77 -11.31 -3.84 18.36
N VAL A 78 -11.11 -3.99 19.67
CA VAL A 78 -9.81 -4.33 20.25
C VAL A 78 -9.80 -5.71 20.91
N ILE A 79 -8.61 -6.27 21.03
CA ILE A 79 -8.39 -7.50 21.82
C ILE A 79 -8.54 -7.15 23.31
N PRO A 80 -9.44 -7.81 24.06
CA PRO A 80 -9.68 -7.48 25.47
C PRO A 80 -8.39 -7.43 26.30
N GLY A 81 -8.21 -6.35 27.04
CA GLY A 81 -7.03 -6.14 27.90
C GLY A 81 -5.78 -5.68 27.17
N THR A 82 -5.88 -5.33 25.90
CA THR A 82 -4.79 -4.76 25.09
C THR A 82 -5.20 -3.43 24.47
N ASP A 83 -4.24 -2.75 23.86
CA ASP A 83 -4.44 -1.55 23.03
C ASP A 83 -4.49 -1.88 21.52
N ARG A 84 -4.66 -3.15 21.15
CA ARG A 84 -4.54 -3.63 19.79
C ARG A 84 -5.86 -3.93 19.14
N PHE A 85 -6.00 -3.58 17.87
CA PHE A 85 -7.11 -4.05 17.05
C PHE A 85 -7.18 -5.58 17.01
N ARG A 86 -8.38 -6.11 16.89
CA ARG A 86 -8.63 -7.55 16.70
C ARG A 86 -8.10 -8.00 15.35
N HIS A 87 -7.48 -9.19 15.32
CA HIS A 87 -6.98 -9.78 14.07
C HIS A 87 -8.07 -10.15 13.07
N ASP A 88 -9.26 -10.47 13.57
CA ASP A 88 -10.43 -10.84 12.79
C ASP A 88 -11.35 -9.65 12.45
N LEU A 89 -10.93 -8.41 12.75
CA LEU A 89 -11.74 -7.21 12.61
C LEU A 89 -12.39 -7.06 11.22
N THR A 90 -11.68 -7.48 10.17
CA THR A 90 -12.16 -7.39 8.79
C THR A 90 -13.26 -8.40 8.44
N THR A 91 -13.42 -9.45 9.25
CA THR A 91 -14.33 -10.59 8.98
C THR A 91 -15.32 -10.86 10.10
N ALA A 92 -15.10 -10.32 11.30
CA ALA A 92 -15.94 -10.57 12.46
C ALA A 92 -17.33 -9.95 12.32
N ASP A 93 -18.36 -10.68 12.75
CA ASP A 93 -19.76 -10.23 12.69
C ASP A 93 -20.20 -9.48 13.95
N ASP A 94 -19.46 -9.60 15.06
CA ASP A 94 -19.75 -8.99 16.35
C ASP A 94 -19.11 -7.60 16.59
N VAL A 95 -18.56 -7.03 15.52
CA VAL A 95 -18.01 -5.66 15.55
C VAL A 95 -19.14 -4.64 15.59
N ASN A 96 -19.06 -3.67 16.50
CA ASN A 96 -20.01 -2.57 16.54
C ASN A 96 -19.72 -1.58 15.41
N ALA A 97 -20.69 -1.40 14.51
CA ALA A 97 -20.55 -0.53 13.33
C ALA A 97 -20.37 0.95 13.71
N GLU A 98 -21.00 1.44 14.78
CA GLU A 98 -20.88 2.84 15.22
C GLU A 98 -19.48 3.12 15.79
N GLU A 99 -18.91 2.19 16.56
CA GLU A 99 -17.53 2.27 17.04
C GLU A 99 -16.55 2.34 15.88
N LEU A 100 -16.71 1.43 14.91
CA LEU A 100 -15.84 1.37 13.73
C LEU A 100 -15.96 2.62 12.85
N GLU A 101 -17.18 3.13 12.67
CA GLU A 101 -17.42 4.38 11.93
C GLU A 101 -16.74 5.57 12.62
N ALA A 102 -16.88 5.68 13.94
CA ALA A 102 -16.26 6.74 14.73
C ALA A 102 -14.71 6.67 14.64
N GLU A 103 -14.13 5.48 14.72
CA GLU A 103 -12.69 5.27 14.54
C GLU A 103 -12.24 5.68 13.14
N CYS A 104 -12.93 5.23 12.10
CA CYS A 104 -12.60 5.59 10.71
C CYS A 104 -12.66 7.11 10.48
N HIS A 105 -13.70 7.78 10.99
CA HIS A 105 -13.78 9.25 10.94
C HIS A 105 -12.62 9.92 11.67
N THR A 106 -12.17 9.34 12.78
CA THR A 106 -11.05 9.90 13.55
C THR A 106 -9.73 9.72 12.80
N GLN A 107 -9.53 8.58 12.15
CA GLN A 107 -8.39 8.36 11.26
C GLN A 107 -8.40 9.36 10.09
N MET A 108 -9.55 9.59 9.44
CA MET A 108 -9.65 10.57 8.36
C MET A 108 -9.35 12.00 8.84
N LYS A 109 -9.88 12.41 10.01
CA LYS A 109 -9.57 13.72 10.62
C LYS A 109 -8.08 13.86 10.93
N ARG A 110 -7.43 12.80 11.43
CA ARG A 110 -5.98 12.75 11.65
C ARG A 110 -5.22 12.95 10.34
N CYS A 111 -5.61 12.23 9.29
CA CYS A 111 -5.02 12.34 7.97
C CYS A 111 -5.16 13.77 7.41
N VAL A 112 -6.34 14.34 7.38
CA VAL A 112 -6.59 15.70 6.89
C VAL A 112 -5.79 16.73 7.69
N ARG A 113 -5.75 16.62 9.02
CA ARG A 113 -5.00 17.56 9.86
C ARG A 113 -3.49 17.57 9.56
N LEU A 114 -2.89 16.41 9.29
CA LEU A 114 -1.45 16.27 9.14
C LEU A 114 -1.00 16.39 7.67
N LEU A 115 -1.70 15.72 6.77
CA LEU A 115 -1.39 15.69 5.34
C LEU A 115 -2.05 16.84 4.56
N GLY A 116 -3.21 17.34 5.01
CA GLY A 116 -4.01 18.35 4.31
C GLY A 116 -5.08 17.80 3.37
N ARG A 117 -5.17 16.48 3.21
CA ARG A 117 -6.16 15.79 2.36
C ARG A 117 -6.45 14.39 2.89
N VAL A 118 -7.48 13.76 2.38
CA VAL A 118 -7.78 12.34 2.62
C VAL A 118 -6.94 11.43 1.69
N PRO A 119 -6.89 10.13 1.94
CA PRO A 119 -6.34 9.17 0.98
C PRO A 119 -7.07 9.22 -0.37
N ASP A 120 -6.36 8.91 -1.44
CA ASP A 120 -6.91 8.89 -2.81
C ASP A 120 -7.68 7.57 -3.05
N THR A 121 -7.18 6.47 -2.48
CA THR A 121 -7.69 5.12 -2.73
C THR A 121 -7.74 4.27 -1.47
N THR A 122 -8.47 3.17 -1.53
CA THR A 122 -8.39 2.06 -0.57
C THR A 122 -8.70 0.73 -1.26
N ASP A 123 -8.09 -0.34 -0.75
CA ASP A 123 -8.46 -1.70 -1.10
C ASP A 123 -9.60 -2.17 -0.20
N LEU A 124 -10.54 -2.91 -0.76
CA LEU A 124 -11.57 -3.62 0.00
C LEU A 124 -11.55 -5.09 -0.39
N THR A 125 -11.92 -5.96 0.53
CA THR A 125 -12.13 -7.36 0.23
C THR A 125 -13.57 -7.58 -0.26
N ASN A 126 -13.79 -8.65 -1.06
CA ASN A 126 -15.14 -9.05 -1.49
C ASN A 126 -15.95 -9.73 -0.36
N VAL A 127 -15.44 -9.73 0.86
CA VAL A 127 -16.13 -10.28 2.02
C VAL A 127 -17.22 -9.30 2.46
N GLU A 128 -18.45 -9.76 2.55
CA GLU A 128 -19.53 -8.97 3.13
C GLU A 128 -19.39 -9.02 4.66
N SER A 129 -18.90 -7.94 5.27
CA SER A 129 -18.66 -7.81 6.70
C SER A 129 -19.06 -6.42 7.20
N VAL A 130 -19.18 -6.27 8.51
CA VAL A 130 -19.40 -4.96 9.15
C VAL A 130 -18.28 -4.01 8.75
N PHE A 131 -17.04 -4.46 8.77
CA PHE A 131 -15.86 -3.67 8.42
C PHE A 131 -15.95 -3.10 6.99
N ASN A 132 -16.22 -3.95 6.01
CA ASN A 132 -16.29 -3.52 4.60
C ASN A 132 -17.49 -2.60 4.32
N ARG A 133 -18.64 -2.83 4.99
CA ARG A 133 -19.79 -1.92 4.86
C ARG A 133 -19.49 -0.53 5.41
N VAL A 134 -18.89 -0.45 6.59
CA VAL A 134 -18.50 0.82 7.20
C VAL A 134 -17.43 1.52 6.36
N LYS A 135 -16.38 0.80 5.95
CA LYS A 135 -15.34 1.40 5.10
C LYS A 135 -15.89 1.96 3.79
N ARG A 136 -16.80 1.25 3.12
CA ARG A 136 -17.48 1.77 1.91
C ARG A 136 -18.20 3.09 2.20
N LYS A 137 -18.98 3.14 3.30
CA LYS A 137 -19.65 4.37 3.71
C LYS A 137 -18.66 5.52 3.92
N ILE A 138 -17.55 5.27 4.61
CA ILE A 138 -16.50 6.28 4.82
C ILE A 138 -15.89 6.72 3.48
N CYS A 139 -15.65 5.79 2.56
CA CYS A 139 -15.17 6.13 1.22
C CYS A 139 -16.13 7.06 0.47
N ASP A 140 -17.44 6.76 0.53
CA ASP A 140 -18.47 7.60 -0.07
C ASP A 140 -18.52 8.99 0.58
N ASP A 141 -18.46 9.08 1.91
CA ASP A 141 -18.51 10.32 2.66
C ASP A 141 -17.32 11.25 2.37
N TYR A 142 -16.14 10.68 2.13
CA TYR A 142 -14.89 11.43 1.88
C TYR A 142 -14.45 11.48 0.41
N GLY A 143 -15.14 10.79 -0.48
CA GLY A 143 -14.80 10.72 -1.89
C GLY A 143 -13.53 9.89 -2.18
N ILE A 144 -13.23 8.90 -1.35
CA ILE A 144 -12.10 7.98 -1.51
C ILE A 144 -12.51 6.91 -2.53
N VAL A 145 -11.69 6.70 -3.54
CA VAL A 145 -11.92 5.63 -4.52
C VAL A 145 -11.56 4.27 -3.91
N TYR A 146 -12.39 3.27 -4.10
CA TYR A 146 -12.09 1.92 -3.65
C TYR A 146 -12.17 0.89 -4.79
N HIS A 147 -11.40 -0.15 -4.67
CA HIS A 147 -11.42 -1.31 -5.54
C HIS A 147 -11.42 -2.60 -4.74
N PHE A 148 -11.94 -3.66 -5.36
CA PHE A 148 -11.95 -4.97 -4.74
C PHE A 148 -10.73 -5.75 -5.20
N ALA A 149 -9.88 -6.12 -4.26
CA ALA A 149 -8.77 -7.01 -4.52
C ALA A 149 -9.31 -8.41 -4.90
N THR A 150 -9.06 -8.82 -6.13
CA THR A 150 -9.33 -10.18 -6.60
C THR A 150 -8.03 -10.96 -6.68
N LYS A 151 -7.95 -12.12 -6.07
CA LYS A 151 -6.77 -12.98 -6.15
C LYS A 151 -6.52 -13.38 -7.61
N GLY A 152 -5.43 -12.90 -8.18
CA GLY A 152 -4.88 -13.38 -9.45
C GLY A 152 -5.68 -13.02 -10.69
N GLY A 153 -6.18 -11.80 -10.80
CA GLY A 153 -6.92 -11.38 -11.96
C GLY A 153 -6.96 -9.88 -12.16
N ARG A 154 -7.53 -9.46 -13.28
CA ARG A 154 -7.83 -8.05 -13.52
C ARG A 154 -8.79 -7.55 -12.47
N THR A 155 -8.44 -6.46 -11.82
CA THR A 155 -9.32 -5.80 -10.87
C THR A 155 -9.87 -4.54 -11.54
N GLY A 156 -11.18 -4.50 -11.73
CA GLY A 156 -11.86 -3.26 -12.06
C GLY A 156 -11.86 -2.33 -10.85
N VAL A 157 -11.53 -1.07 -11.04
CA VAL A 157 -11.69 -0.07 -9.98
C VAL A 157 -13.15 0.34 -9.92
N THR A 158 -13.78 0.14 -8.76
CA THR A 158 -15.16 0.53 -8.50
C THR A 158 -15.19 1.92 -7.85
N TYR A 159 -15.92 2.82 -8.46
CA TYR A 159 -16.04 4.20 -7.98
C TYR A 159 -17.30 4.35 -7.15
N PRO A 160 -17.23 4.99 -5.97
CA PRO A 160 -18.42 5.23 -5.15
C PRO A 160 -19.40 6.22 -5.80
N LEU A 161 -18.93 6.98 -6.80
CA LEU A 161 -19.72 8.00 -7.48
C LEU A 161 -19.71 7.78 -8.99
N ASP A 162 -20.84 7.88 -9.66
CA ASP A 162 -21.02 7.67 -11.12
C ASP A 162 -20.14 8.57 -12.01
N ARG A 163 -19.55 9.61 -11.45
CA ARG A 163 -18.67 10.53 -12.18
C ARG A 163 -17.29 9.96 -12.54
N TRP A 164 -16.91 8.83 -11.98
CA TRP A 164 -15.62 8.20 -12.24
C TRP A 164 -15.75 7.16 -13.36
N LYS A 165 -14.69 6.99 -14.14
CA LYS A 165 -14.63 5.93 -15.16
C LYS A 165 -13.91 4.72 -14.58
N GLU A 166 -14.42 3.54 -14.92
CA GLU A 166 -13.73 2.28 -14.67
C GLU A 166 -12.34 2.27 -15.28
N ARG A 167 -11.36 1.75 -14.56
CA ARG A 167 -9.98 1.63 -15.03
C ARG A 167 -9.54 0.17 -15.02
N ASN A 168 -8.73 -0.18 -16.00
CA ASN A 168 -8.25 -1.54 -16.18
C ASN A 168 -6.92 -1.71 -15.44
N ILE A 169 -6.99 -1.88 -14.11
CA ILE A 169 -5.83 -2.09 -13.26
C ILE A 169 -5.69 -3.59 -13.02
N TYR A 170 -4.52 -4.13 -13.30
CA TYR A 170 -4.15 -5.52 -13.02
C TYR A 170 -3.29 -5.56 -11.76
N ILE A 171 -3.81 -6.20 -10.73
CA ILE A 171 -3.10 -6.48 -9.50
C ILE A 171 -2.82 -7.99 -9.51
N PRO A 172 -1.55 -8.41 -9.59
CA PRO A 172 -1.22 -9.82 -9.54
C PRO A 172 -1.68 -10.43 -8.21
N ALA A 173 -1.87 -11.73 -8.18
CA ALA A 173 -2.09 -12.46 -6.93
C ALA A 173 -0.95 -12.15 -5.96
N PRO A 174 -1.19 -12.19 -4.63
CA PRO A 174 -0.15 -11.94 -3.64
C PRO A 174 1.08 -12.73 -4.05
N THR A 175 2.10 -12.02 -4.27
CA THR A 175 3.23 -12.24 -5.13
C THR A 175 3.79 -13.64 -5.01
N ASN A 176 4.10 -14.24 -6.14
CA ASN A 176 4.94 -15.42 -6.17
C ASN A 176 6.22 -15.24 -5.34
N ALA A 177 6.71 -13.99 -5.21
CA ALA A 177 7.82 -13.63 -4.33
C ALA A 177 7.53 -13.92 -2.84
N TYR A 178 6.29 -13.73 -2.36
CA TYR A 178 5.91 -14.02 -0.97
C TYR A 178 5.48 -15.48 -0.75
N LYS A 179 4.96 -16.18 -1.76
CA LYS A 179 4.52 -17.58 -1.62
C LYS A 179 5.64 -18.54 -1.23
N GLU A 180 6.86 -18.24 -1.62
CA GLU A 180 8.02 -19.06 -1.29
C GLU A 180 8.51 -18.87 0.15
N ILE A 181 8.01 -17.83 0.84
CA ILE A 181 8.44 -17.48 2.20
C ILE A 181 7.63 -18.19 3.28
N GLU A 182 6.43 -18.68 2.97
CA GLU A 182 5.45 -19.15 3.96
C GLU A 182 5.85 -20.42 4.76
N THR A 183 6.90 -21.12 4.40
CA THR A 183 7.18 -22.45 4.94
C THR A 183 8.54 -22.65 5.60
N ASP A 184 9.45 -21.67 5.53
CA ASP A 184 10.85 -21.90 5.90
C ASP A 184 11.39 -21.00 7.01
N SER A 185 12.58 -21.32 7.49
CA SER A 185 13.31 -20.45 8.41
C SER A 185 13.56 -19.07 7.82
N ILE A 186 13.62 -18.04 8.66
CA ILE A 186 13.91 -16.65 8.24
C ILE A 186 15.15 -16.58 7.32
N THR A 187 16.18 -17.38 7.58
CA THR A 187 17.39 -17.41 6.76
C THR A 187 17.12 -17.94 5.36
N ALA A 188 16.42 -19.08 5.23
CA ALA A 188 16.07 -19.68 3.95
C ALA A 188 15.11 -18.80 3.12
N GLN A 189 14.25 -18.06 3.79
CA GLN A 189 13.35 -17.09 3.15
C GLN A 189 14.11 -15.92 2.54
N ARG A 190 15.04 -15.31 3.29
CA ARG A 190 15.86 -14.21 2.78
C ARG A 190 16.73 -14.61 1.61
N GLU A 191 17.25 -15.85 1.60
CA GLU A 191 18.04 -16.37 0.48
C GLU A 191 17.25 -16.56 -0.81
N ARG A 192 15.93 -16.78 -0.71
CA ARG A 192 15.05 -17.02 -1.88
C ARG A 192 14.24 -15.79 -2.28
N TYR A 193 14.05 -14.86 -1.37
CA TYR A 193 13.28 -13.64 -1.62
C TYR A 193 14.12 -12.63 -2.41
N ASP A 194 13.79 -12.43 -3.68
CA ASP A 194 14.48 -11.52 -4.57
C ASP A 194 13.49 -10.72 -5.44
N PRO A 195 13.08 -9.53 -4.97
CA PRO A 195 12.17 -8.67 -5.73
C PRO A 195 12.76 -8.15 -7.05
N VAL A 196 14.09 -8.03 -7.18
CA VAL A 196 14.73 -7.66 -8.46
C VAL A 196 14.52 -8.76 -9.47
N LYS A 197 14.75 -10.01 -9.05
CA LYS A 197 14.54 -11.19 -9.88
C LYS A 197 13.08 -11.35 -10.29
N TYR A 198 12.15 -11.09 -9.37
CA TYR A 198 10.73 -11.08 -9.66
C TYR A 198 10.37 -10.16 -10.85
N TYR A 199 10.88 -8.92 -10.87
CA TYR A 199 10.64 -8.03 -11.99
C TYR A 199 11.36 -8.47 -13.26
N THR A 200 12.61 -8.90 -13.16
CA THR A 200 13.44 -9.24 -14.34
C THR A 200 13.03 -10.55 -15.01
N GLU A 201 12.49 -11.51 -14.27
CA GLU A 201 11.95 -12.77 -14.80
C GLU A 201 10.47 -12.65 -15.22
N ASP A 202 9.76 -11.61 -14.75
CA ASP A 202 8.39 -11.30 -15.12
C ASP A 202 7.42 -12.51 -15.02
N PRO A 203 7.31 -13.18 -13.86
CA PRO A 203 6.46 -14.36 -13.70
C PRO A 203 4.96 -14.07 -13.90
N ASP A 204 4.54 -12.84 -13.66
CA ASP A 204 3.16 -12.38 -13.87
C ASP A 204 2.92 -11.86 -15.29
N LYS A 205 3.94 -11.95 -16.16
CA LYS A 205 3.85 -11.59 -17.57
C LYS A 205 3.38 -10.16 -17.82
N MET A 206 3.84 -9.24 -17.01
CA MET A 206 3.52 -7.82 -17.14
C MET A 206 3.86 -7.30 -18.55
N LEU A 207 4.99 -7.76 -19.09
CA LEU A 207 5.44 -7.37 -20.43
C LEU A 207 4.56 -7.92 -21.56
N GLU A 208 3.69 -8.90 -21.28
CA GLU A 208 2.70 -9.45 -22.22
C GLU A 208 1.32 -8.78 -22.10
N LEU A 209 1.07 -7.98 -21.06
CA LEU A 209 -0.21 -7.31 -20.86
C LEU A 209 -0.47 -6.28 -21.98
N PRO A 210 -1.74 -6.08 -22.38
CA PRO A 210 -2.12 -5.01 -23.29
C PRO A 210 -1.72 -3.63 -22.79
N ASP A 211 -1.45 -2.70 -23.70
CA ASP A 211 -1.00 -1.33 -23.36
C ASP A 211 -2.06 -0.49 -22.60
N ASP A 212 -3.32 -0.88 -22.63
CA ASP A 212 -4.43 -0.25 -21.88
C ASP A 212 -4.56 -0.78 -20.44
N VAL A 213 -3.81 -1.82 -20.10
CA VAL A 213 -3.77 -2.39 -18.77
C VAL A 213 -2.69 -1.67 -17.95
N ILE A 214 -3.06 -1.26 -16.75
CA ILE A 214 -2.15 -0.68 -15.76
C ILE A 214 -1.76 -1.80 -14.80
N PHE A 215 -0.47 -2.10 -14.72
CA PHE A 215 0.06 -3.08 -13.77
C PHE A 215 0.30 -2.39 -12.42
N GLU A 216 -0.19 -2.99 -11.34
CA GLU A 216 0.06 -2.52 -9.98
C GLU A 216 0.76 -3.61 -9.19
N GLN A 217 1.82 -3.24 -8.50
CA GLN A 217 2.57 -4.13 -7.62
C GLN A 217 2.81 -3.46 -6.27
N SER A 218 2.39 -4.16 -5.22
CA SER A 218 2.59 -3.74 -3.83
C SER A 218 3.82 -4.39 -3.21
N TRP A 219 4.55 -3.60 -2.44
CA TRP A 219 5.73 -4.02 -1.67
C TRP A 219 5.65 -3.44 -0.25
N HIS A 220 6.45 -3.96 0.65
CA HIS A 220 6.44 -3.52 2.05
C HIS A 220 7.83 -2.98 2.48
N PRO A 221 8.41 -2.00 1.74
CA PRO A 221 9.74 -1.52 2.05
C PRO A 221 9.81 -0.81 3.39
N GLY A 222 10.83 -1.13 4.18
CA GLY A 222 11.04 -0.46 5.46
C GLY A 222 12.23 -1.03 6.22
N TYR A 223 12.79 -0.24 7.13
CA TYR A 223 13.76 -0.78 8.07
C TYR A 223 13.06 -1.36 9.28
N VAL A 224 13.58 -2.47 9.78
CA VAL A 224 12.95 -3.26 10.84
C VAL A 224 13.47 -2.81 12.20
N ASP A 225 12.59 -2.38 13.06
CA ASP A 225 12.83 -2.18 14.47
C ASP A 225 12.15 -3.24 15.34
N TYR A 226 12.29 -3.10 16.65
CA TYR A 226 11.71 -4.06 17.59
C TYR A 226 10.17 -4.09 17.52
N PHE A 227 9.51 -2.95 17.30
CA PHE A 227 8.06 -2.89 17.21
C PHE A 227 7.56 -3.64 15.97
N VAL A 228 8.14 -3.36 14.80
CA VAL A 228 7.79 -4.04 13.54
C VAL A 228 8.03 -5.55 13.66
N TYR A 229 9.16 -5.95 14.22
CA TYR A 229 9.47 -7.36 14.46
C TYR A 229 8.47 -8.04 15.40
N LYS A 230 8.06 -7.35 16.47
CA LYS A 230 7.10 -7.85 17.45
C LYS A 230 5.68 -7.96 16.92
N GLN A 231 5.30 -7.22 15.89
CA GLN A 231 4.02 -7.43 15.23
C GLN A 231 3.86 -8.86 14.71
N GLY A 232 4.96 -9.50 14.38
CA GLY A 232 5.01 -10.90 14.01
C GLY A 232 4.54 -11.91 15.06
N ASP A 233 4.48 -11.50 16.32
CA ASP A 233 3.91 -12.35 17.38
C ASP A 233 2.37 -12.39 17.32
N TYR A 234 1.75 -11.50 16.55
CA TYR A 234 0.29 -11.34 16.48
C TYR A 234 -0.35 -11.95 15.22
N GLY A 235 0.44 -12.47 14.30
CA GLY A 235 -0.09 -13.11 13.09
C GLY A 235 0.82 -14.20 12.54
N PRO A 236 0.28 -15.14 11.74
CA PRO A 236 1.02 -16.32 11.29
C PRO A 236 2.20 -16.02 10.36
N HIS A 237 2.21 -14.86 9.69
CA HIS A 237 3.21 -14.56 8.65
C HIS A 237 4.09 -13.34 8.95
N ALA A 238 3.92 -12.71 10.08
CA ALA A 238 4.43 -11.37 10.26
C ALA A 238 5.95 -11.30 10.56
N LYS A 239 6.57 -12.34 11.15
CA LYS A 239 8.03 -12.35 11.38
C LYS A 239 8.81 -12.52 10.09
N GLU A 240 8.38 -13.42 9.28
CA GLU A 240 8.91 -13.68 7.95
C GLU A 240 8.75 -12.42 7.09
N PHE A 241 7.56 -11.89 7.08
CA PHE A 241 7.21 -10.70 6.34
C PHE A 241 8.01 -9.46 6.79
N SER A 242 8.22 -9.32 8.10
CA SER A 242 9.07 -8.24 8.64
C SER A 242 10.51 -8.39 8.21
N SER A 243 11.02 -9.64 8.09
CA SER A 243 12.43 -9.88 7.80
C SER A 243 12.84 -9.49 6.38
N VAL A 244 11.91 -9.47 5.42
CA VAL A 244 12.20 -9.17 4.01
C VAL A 244 11.97 -7.70 3.63
N ARG A 245 11.47 -6.87 4.53
CA ARG A 245 11.24 -5.44 4.26
C ARG A 245 12.48 -4.68 3.80
N THR A 246 13.64 -5.03 4.33
CA THR A 246 14.93 -4.46 3.93
C THR A 246 15.35 -4.86 2.52
N GLU A 247 14.95 -6.06 2.08
CA GLU A 247 15.18 -6.52 0.70
C GLU A 247 14.32 -5.73 -0.29
N ASP A 248 13.08 -5.38 0.10
CA ASP A 248 12.24 -4.48 -0.69
C ASP A 248 12.88 -3.10 -0.83
N VAL A 249 13.46 -2.55 0.25
CA VAL A 249 14.19 -1.27 0.15
C VAL A 249 15.35 -1.39 -0.84
N ALA A 250 16.17 -2.42 -0.71
CA ALA A 250 17.32 -2.63 -1.60
C ALA A 250 16.90 -2.83 -3.06
N ALA A 251 15.82 -3.58 -3.29
CA ALA A 251 15.32 -3.85 -4.64
C ALA A 251 14.72 -2.60 -5.30
N LEU A 252 13.82 -1.90 -4.58
CA LEU A 252 13.10 -0.74 -5.14
C LEU A 252 14.00 0.49 -5.36
N THR A 253 15.21 0.49 -4.76
CA THR A 253 16.26 1.48 -5.01
C THR A 253 17.35 0.95 -5.96
N SER A 254 17.22 -0.29 -6.44
CA SER A 254 18.24 -0.96 -7.24
C SER A 254 18.46 -0.29 -8.62
N PRO A 255 19.70 -0.02 -9.01
CA PRO A 255 20.01 0.42 -10.36
C PRO A 255 19.67 -0.64 -11.44
N VAL A 256 19.64 -1.92 -11.08
CA VAL A 256 19.26 -3.00 -11.99
C VAL A 256 17.78 -2.88 -12.36
N LEU A 257 16.90 -2.68 -11.36
CA LEU A 257 15.47 -2.51 -11.59
C LEU A 257 15.18 -1.20 -12.33
N ARG A 258 15.88 -0.13 -11.96
CA ARG A 258 15.79 1.15 -12.67
C ARG A 258 16.16 1.01 -14.16
N GLN A 259 17.23 0.27 -14.47
CA GLN A 259 17.63 -0.02 -15.85
C GLN A 259 16.60 -0.92 -16.57
N TRP A 260 16.03 -1.91 -15.90
CA TRP A 260 14.98 -2.77 -16.44
C TRP A 260 13.75 -1.96 -16.89
N ILE A 261 13.26 -1.03 -16.04
CA ILE A 261 12.17 -0.11 -16.37
C ILE A 261 12.48 0.69 -17.65
N ARG A 262 13.69 1.23 -17.75
CA ARG A 262 14.13 2.01 -18.93
C ARG A 262 14.19 1.18 -20.19
N VAL A 263 14.80 -0.01 -20.14
CA VAL A 263 14.94 -0.92 -21.31
C VAL A 263 13.58 -1.33 -21.85
N HIS A 264 12.63 -1.62 -20.96
CA HIS A 264 11.28 -2.03 -21.35
C HIS A 264 10.33 -0.85 -21.59
N LYS A 265 10.81 0.38 -21.43
CA LYS A 265 10.03 1.61 -21.63
C LYS A 265 8.72 1.59 -20.83
N ILE A 266 8.82 1.31 -19.53
CA ILE A 266 7.68 1.25 -18.62
C ILE A 266 7.44 2.66 -18.07
N GLU A 267 6.25 3.19 -18.29
CA GLU A 267 5.81 4.46 -17.73
C GLU A 267 5.43 4.25 -16.26
N LEU A 268 6.21 4.78 -15.34
CA LEU A 268 5.84 4.85 -13.93
C LEU A 268 4.75 5.92 -13.75
N ILE A 269 3.67 5.53 -13.11
CA ILE A 269 2.53 6.41 -12.79
C ILE A 269 2.11 6.19 -11.33
N ASN A 270 1.45 7.17 -10.74
CA ASN A 270 0.81 7.00 -9.43
C ASN A 270 -0.67 6.57 -9.59
N PHE A 271 -1.37 6.27 -8.49
CA PHE A 271 -2.78 5.88 -8.57
C PHE A 271 -3.68 7.02 -9.08
N ARG A 272 -3.40 8.28 -8.78
CA ARG A 272 -4.19 9.39 -9.36
C ARG A 272 -4.04 9.46 -10.86
N ASP A 273 -2.84 9.24 -11.39
CA ASP A 273 -2.62 9.15 -12.83
C ASP A 273 -3.43 7.99 -13.44
N ALA A 274 -3.43 6.84 -12.75
CA ALA A 274 -4.20 5.67 -13.18
C ALA A 274 -5.71 5.95 -13.18
N LEU A 275 -6.24 6.59 -12.13
CA LEU A 275 -7.65 6.84 -11.94
C LEU A 275 -8.19 7.98 -12.82
N TYR A 276 -7.46 9.06 -12.92
CA TYR A 276 -7.93 10.30 -13.52
C TYR A 276 -7.33 10.60 -14.89
N GLY A 277 -6.32 9.84 -15.31
CA GLY A 277 -5.59 10.08 -16.55
C GLY A 277 -4.73 11.35 -16.49
N THR A 278 -4.26 11.71 -15.31
CA THR A 278 -3.29 12.77 -15.09
C THR A 278 -1.87 12.30 -15.45
N HIS A 279 -0.89 13.17 -15.32
CA HIS A 279 0.53 12.87 -15.54
C HIS A 279 1.39 13.45 -14.42
N GLU A 280 0.88 13.41 -13.18
CA GLU A 280 1.53 14.06 -12.04
C GLU A 280 2.91 13.48 -11.77
N TYR A 281 3.02 12.16 -11.77
CA TYR A 281 4.29 11.50 -11.48
C TYR A 281 5.31 11.72 -12.60
N GLN A 282 4.91 11.62 -13.86
CA GLN A 282 5.79 11.91 -15.00
C GLN A 282 6.19 13.39 -15.07
N ASN A 283 5.32 14.31 -14.71
CA ASN A 283 5.65 15.72 -14.59
C ASN A 283 6.68 15.99 -13.49
N TYR A 284 6.56 15.28 -12.35
CA TYR A 284 7.59 15.32 -11.31
C TYR A 284 8.93 14.80 -11.83
N LEU A 285 8.97 13.60 -12.43
CA LEU A 285 10.20 13.02 -12.98
C LEU A 285 10.87 13.95 -14.00
N ARG A 286 10.07 14.61 -14.84
CA ARG A 286 10.57 15.62 -15.78
C ARG A 286 11.16 16.82 -15.04
N SER A 287 10.56 17.29 -13.98
CA SER A 287 11.00 18.49 -13.24
C SER A 287 12.37 18.30 -12.56
N ILE A 288 12.75 17.06 -12.27
CA ILE A 288 14.03 16.69 -11.65
C ILE A 288 15.02 16.10 -12.66
N ASP A 289 14.72 16.15 -13.97
CA ASP A 289 15.53 15.56 -15.05
C ASP A 289 15.85 14.06 -14.82
N SER A 290 14.86 13.31 -14.33
CA SER A 290 15.03 11.89 -14.04
C SER A 290 15.20 11.08 -15.32
N ASP A 291 16.09 10.07 -15.28
CA ASP A 291 16.21 9.07 -16.35
C ASP A 291 15.04 8.08 -16.42
N LEU A 292 14.11 8.12 -15.45
CA LEU A 292 12.82 7.41 -15.46
C LEU A 292 11.68 8.26 -16.07
N TYR A 293 11.96 9.49 -16.48
CA TYR A 293 11.00 10.24 -17.28
C TYR A 293 10.93 9.62 -18.68
N VAL A 294 9.71 9.34 -19.15
CA VAL A 294 9.51 8.65 -20.44
C VAL A 294 10.11 9.39 -21.65
N GLY A 295 10.27 10.70 -21.57
CA GLY A 295 10.96 11.50 -22.59
C GLY A 295 12.48 11.31 -22.62
N ASN A 296 13.07 10.68 -21.61
CA ASN A 296 14.50 10.40 -21.49
C ASN A 296 14.84 8.91 -21.71
N MET A 297 13.83 8.04 -21.98
CA MET A 297 13.97 6.59 -22.18
C MET A 297 14.23 6.19 -23.65
#